data_9fd2fa9a25e3bacde1f1a5d0e889f50e
#
_entry.id   9fd2fa9a25e3bacde1f1a5d0e889f50e
#
_cell.length_a   1.000
_cell.length_b   1.000
_cell.length_c   1.000
_cell.angle_alpha   90.00
_cell.angle_beta   90.00
_cell.angle_gamma   90.00
#
_symmetry.space_group_name_H-M   'P 1'
#
loop_
_entity.id
_entity.type
_entity.pdbx_description
1 polymer ?
#
loop_
_entity_poly.entity_id
_entity_poly.type
_entity_poly.pdbx_seq_one_letter_code
_entity_poly.pdbx_strand_id
1 'polypeptide(L)'
;MAVRSLTATLALSFAGTTLAVFALVGSTLYFTLGREVKAQDDLDIVLISRHTRRLAQELHSVQDVRTHAERLTSQVLGNSPLSMEILDAAGMQLVEHNTQGIADAGFPQAALARRLGSTQRITEGDVVEWRNARGVPVRGLATDAALTDGTPVTIVIARDMTDRWRLLDHYRERLYAFGFAGMLLAFVMSWLLVRESLRPLREMAARAATVTVDRLDTPIEIEHAPSELQALTKSLNAMLDRLHGGFERMSQYTADLAHDMRTPLGNLRGATEVALTRARSTAEYEALLESNLEECDRLSRMIESVIFLARAEHPQFMTTLAEFDAEQALAQIADYFEGLADDASVHIRVEGRGRLRADKELFRRAVGNLLANALRYTPRGGEITMSVGETPAAVEVTVTNPGAPIDAALLERIFDRFYRADASRHNEPRGGASAGLGLAIVRTIMGLHGGSARAESDAAGTRFILTFARP
;
A
#
# COMPACT_ATOMS: atom_id res chain seq x y z
N MET A 1 4.05 22.30 -4.87
CA MET A 1 3.00 21.83 -3.92
C MET A 1 3.70 21.33 -2.67
N ALA A 2 3.46 21.97 -1.51
CA ALA A 2 4.04 21.49 -0.25
C ALA A 2 3.45 20.11 0.08
N VAL A 3 4.31 19.11 0.24
CA VAL A 3 3.92 17.76 0.65
C VAL A 3 3.32 17.86 2.05
N ARG A 4 1.98 17.78 2.14
CA ARG A 4 1.29 17.80 3.44
C ARG A 4 1.66 16.52 4.19
N SER A 5 2.15 16.67 5.41
CA SER A 5 2.44 15.54 6.28
C SER A 5 1.15 14.74 6.55
N LEU A 6 1.15 13.45 6.27
CA LEU A 6 0.02 12.55 6.54
C LEU A 6 -0.43 12.63 8.01
N THR A 7 0.54 12.73 8.93
CA THR A 7 0.31 12.91 10.37
C THR A 7 -0.51 14.16 10.66
N ALA A 8 -0.14 15.30 10.07
CA ALA A 8 -0.87 16.56 10.28
C ALA A 8 -2.27 16.51 9.66
N THR A 9 -2.42 15.90 8.50
CA THR A 9 -3.73 15.76 7.83
C THR A 9 -4.69 14.90 8.66
N LEU A 10 -4.24 13.76 9.17
CA LEU A 10 -5.05 12.88 10.01
C LEU A 10 -5.40 13.54 11.35
N ALA A 11 -4.44 14.18 12.01
CA ALA A 11 -4.69 14.89 13.27
C ALA A 11 -5.72 16.02 13.10
N LEU A 12 -5.62 16.79 12.01
CA LEU A 12 -6.61 17.84 11.68
C LEU A 12 -8.00 17.26 11.36
N SER A 13 -8.06 16.13 10.67
CA SER A 13 -9.33 15.47 10.38
C SER A 13 -10.02 14.98 11.65
N PHE A 14 -9.27 14.37 12.58
CA PHE A 14 -9.82 13.96 13.88
C PHE A 14 -10.27 15.14 14.72
N ALA A 15 -9.48 16.22 14.77
CA ALA A 15 -9.87 17.44 15.46
C ALA A 15 -11.14 18.05 14.85
N GLY A 16 -11.24 18.10 13.53
CA GLY A 16 -12.43 18.60 12.82
C GLY A 16 -13.67 17.75 13.08
N THR A 17 -13.55 16.43 13.07
CA THR A 17 -14.64 15.51 13.39
C THR A 17 -15.10 15.68 14.84
N THR A 18 -14.16 15.78 15.79
CA THR A 18 -14.46 16.02 17.19
C THR A 18 -15.19 17.33 17.39
N LEU A 19 -14.72 18.41 16.75
CA LEU A 19 -15.39 19.72 16.79
C LEU A 19 -16.82 19.64 16.23
N ALA A 20 -17.02 18.97 15.11
CA ALA A 20 -18.35 18.81 14.51
C ALA A 20 -19.32 18.05 15.44
N VAL A 21 -18.85 16.97 16.09
CA VAL A 21 -19.65 16.21 17.05
C VAL A 21 -20.01 17.09 18.26
N PHE A 22 -19.03 17.80 18.83
CA PHE A 22 -19.29 18.69 19.97
C PHE A 22 -20.25 19.83 19.60
N ALA A 23 -20.09 20.41 18.42
CA ALA A 23 -21.01 21.46 17.95
C ALA A 23 -22.44 20.94 17.77
N LEU A 24 -22.60 19.76 17.17
CA LEU A 24 -23.91 19.15 16.96
C LEU A 24 -24.59 18.80 18.30
N VAL A 25 -23.91 18.03 19.15
CA VAL A 25 -24.43 17.58 20.45
C VAL A 25 -24.68 18.78 21.35
N GLY A 26 -23.73 19.71 21.40
CA GLY A 26 -23.82 20.91 22.22
C GLY A 26 -24.97 21.82 21.80
N SER A 27 -25.14 22.05 20.49
CA SER A 27 -26.27 22.85 19.99
C SER A 27 -27.60 22.19 20.33
N THR A 28 -27.71 20.87 20.09
CA THR A 28 -28.95 20.13 20.41
C THR A 28 -29.29 20.22 21.90
N LEU A 29 -28.28 20.01 22.76
CA LEU A 29 -28.47 20.09 24.20
C LEU A 29 -28.87 21.49 24.66
N TYR A 30 -28.20 22.52 24.13
CA TYR A 30 -28.52 23.93 24.44
C TYR A 30 -29.94 24.31 24.05
N PHE A 31 -30.36 23.97 22.82
CA PHE A 31 -31.72 24.25 22.36
C PHE A 31 -32.80 23.46 23.11
N THR A 32 -32.51 22.19 23.43
CA THR A 32 -33.43 21.35 24.22
C THR A 32 -33.61 21.90 25.65
N LEU A 33 -32.47 22.24 26.30
CA LEU A 33 -32.50 22.85 27.62
C LEU A 33 -33.26 24.18 27.64
N GLY A 34 -33.02 25.03 26.64
CA GLY A 34 -33.71 26.32 26.49
C GLY A 34 -35.21 26.15 26.31
N ARG A 35 -35.66 25.12 25.57
CA ARG A 35 -37.11 24.85 25.39
C ARG A 35 -37.72 24.32 26.69
N GLU A 36 -37.04 23.42 27.40
CA GLU A 36 -37.52 22.82 28.63
C GLU A 36 -37.71 23.91 29.73
N VAL A 37 -36.68 24.76 29.88
CA VAL A 37 -36.73 25.88 30.81
C VAL A 37 -37.93 26.81 30.51
N LYS A 38 -38.13 27.18 29.21
CA LYS A 38 -39.29 28.00 28.81
C LYS A 38 -40.62 27.31 29.10
N ALA A 39 -40.76 26.04 28.75
CA ALA A 39 -41.99 25.28 28.99
C ALA A 39 -42.37 25.23 30.46
N GLN A 40 -41.35 24.99 31.31
CA GLN A 40 -41.58 24.96 32.79
C GLN A 40 -42.02 26.33 33.32
N ASP A 41 -41.37 27.44 32.87
CA ASP A 41 -41.74 28.78 33.30
C ASP A 41 -43.16 29.17 32.79
N ASP A 42 -43.52 28.77 31.57
CA ASP A 42 -44.86 29.00 31.01
C ASP A 42 -45.94 28.25 31.78
N LEU A 43 -45.66 27.02 32.14
CA LEU A 43 -46.58 26.21 32.97
C LEU A 43 -46.80 26.86 34.34
N ASP A 44 -45.72 27.33 35.00
CA ASP A 44 -45.86 28.05 36.30
C ASP A 44 -46.72 29.28 36.18
N ILE A 45 -46.50 30.13 35.15
CA ILE A 45 -47.31 31.34 34.91
C ILE A 45 -48.78 30.97 34.68
N VAL A 46 -49.06 29.94 33.90
CA VAL A 46 -50.42 29.47 33.61
C VAL A 46 -51.11 28.96 34.87
N LEU A 47 -50.42 28.14 35.68
CA LEU A 47 -50.99 27.58 36.91
C LEU A 47 -51.35 28.69 37.94
N ILE A 48 -50.42 29.63 38.14
CA ILE A 48 -50.63 30.76 39.03
C ILE A 48 -51.78 31.63 38.55
N SER A 49 -51.81 31.93 37.22
CA SER A 49 -52.89 32.73 36.61
C SER A 49 -54.28 32.10 36.76
N ARG A 50 -54.38 30.76 36.55
CA ARG A 50 -55.61 30.00 36.75
C ARG A 50 -56.09 30.07 38.22
N HIS A 51 -55.14 29.86 39.15
CA HIS A 51 -55.42 29.87 40.59
C HIS A 51 -55.89 31.25 41.04
N THR A 52 -55.14 32.31 40.69
CA THR A 52 -55.46 33.70 41.04
C THR A 52 -56.79 34.10 40.44
N ARG A 53 -57.08 33.76 39.17
CA ARG A 53 -58.38 34.04 38.53
C ARG A 53 -59.54 33.38 39.29
N ARG A 54 -59.37 32.11 39.71
CA ARG A 54 -60.39 31.41 40.49
C ARG A 54 -60.64 32.09 41.84
N LEU A 55 -59.59 32.46 42.55
CA LEU A 55 -59.67 33.18 43.81
C LEU A 55 -60.39 34.54 43.65
N ALA A 56 -60.08 35.26 42.59
CA ALA A 56 -60.69 36.56 42.25
C ALA A 56 -62.23 36.39 42.00
N GLN A 57 -62.61 35.34 41.27
CA GLN A 57 -64.04 35.01 41.01
C GLN A 57 -64.86 34.69 42.27
N GLU A 58 -64.22 34.31 43.39
CA GLU A 58 -64.86 34.09 44.67
C GLU A 58 -65.18 35.40 45.45
N LEU A 59 -64.56 36.54 45.07
CA LEU A 59 -64.65 37.82 45.72
C LEU A 59 -65.86 38.61 45.19
N HIS A 60 -66.48 39.39 46.10
CA HIS A 60 -67.78 40.04 45.83
C HIS A 60 -67.61 41.38 45.12
N SER A 61 -66.56 42.16 45.46
CA SER A 61 -66.42 43.52 45.00
C SER A 61 -64.93 43.91 44.82
N VAL A 62 -64.68 45.02 44.13
CA VAL A 62 -63.30 45.61 43.96
C VAL A 62 -62.70 45.91 45.36
N GLN A 63 -63.50 46.27 46.34
CA GLN A 63 -63.02 46.52 47.70
C GLN A 63 -62.52 45.22 48.38
N ASP A 64 -63.22 44.09 48.14
CA ASP A 64 -62.79 42.76 48.65
C ASP A 64 -61.46 42.33 48.01
N VAL A 65 -61.20 42.67 46.72
CA VAL A 65 -59.91 42.39 46.08
C VAL A 65 -58.74 43.10 46.80
N ARG A 66 -58.96 44.37 47.21
CA ARG A 66 -57.94 45.10 47.98
C ARG A 66 -57.77 44.54 49.39
N THR A 67 -58.87 44.12 50.07
CA THR A 67 -58.82 43.60 51.45
C THR A 67 -58.19 42.22 51.51
N HIS A 68 -58.33 41.42 50.47
CA HIS A 68 -57.81 40.05 50.41
C HIS A 68 -56.55 39.98 49.51
N ALA A 69 -55.82 41.08 49.34
CA ALA A 69 -54.63 41.17 48.50
C ALA A 69 -53.54 40.09 48.83
N GLU A 70 -53.34 39.85 50.16
CA GLU A 70 -52.34 38.82 50.59
C GLU A 70 -52.78 37.40 50.18
N ARG A 71 -54.06 37.10 50.17
CA ARG A 71 -54.52 35.81 49.67
C ARG A 71 -54.38 35.62 48.23
N LEU A 72 -54.60 36.66 47.42
CA LEU A 72 -54.43 36.64 45.98
C LEU A 72 -52.95 36.55 45.56
N THR A 73 -52.07 37.23 46.29
CA THR A 73 -50.61 37.23 46.02
C THR A 73 -49.87 36.07 46.66
N SER A 74 -50.54 35.23 47.47
CA SER A 74 -49.91 34.15 48.22
C SER A 74 -49.04 33.19 47.40
N GLN A 75 -49.43 32.95 46.14
CA GLN A 75 -48.68 32.07 45.22
C GLN A 75 -47.42 32.75 44.62
N VAL A 76 -47.34 34.04 44.72
CA VAL A 76 -46.23 34.84 44.18
C VAL A 76 -45.29 35.30 45.30
N LEU A 77 -45.76 35.39 46.54
CA LEU A 77 -45.01 35.84 47.74
C LEU A 77 -43.73 35.10 48.03
N GLY A 78 -43.55 33.84 47.61
CA GLY A 78 -42.32 33.08 47.79
C GLY A 78 -41.46 32.96 46.53
N ASN A 79 -41.85 33.52 45.42
CA ASN A 79 -41.21 33.36 44.14
C ASN A 79 -40.74 34.74 43.58
N SER A 80 -39.56 35.14 44.02
CA SER A 80 -38.97 36.47 43.75
C SER A 80 -39.00 36.94 42.29
N PRO A 81 -38.83 36.07 41.26
CA PRO A 81 -38.88 36.51 39.86
C PRO A 81 -40.27 36.69 39.29
N LEU A 82 -41.32 36.43 40.06
CA LEU A 82 -42.72 36.61 39.66
C LEU A 82 -43.25 37.96 40.14
N SER A 83 -43.96 38.62 39.25
CA SER A 83 -44.77 39.81 39.59
C SER A 83 -46.23 39.55 39.26
N MET A 84 -47.11 40.15 40.03
CA MET A 84 -48.54 40.11 39.83
C MET A 84 -49.10 41.51 39.97
N GLU A 85 -49.99 41.87 39.05
CA GLU A 85 -50.83 43.09 39.14
C GLU A 85 -52.29 42.72 38.92
N ILE A 86 -53.15 43.32 39.67
CA ILE A 86 -54.59 43.24 39.45
C ILE A 86 -55.12 44.66 39.18
N LEU A 87 -55.72 44.83 38.01
CA LEU A 87 -56.23 46.11 37.55
C LEU A 87 -57.77 46.10 37.55
N ASP A 88 -58.37 47.23 37.79
CA ASP A 88 -59.81 47.40 37.61
C ASP A 88 -60.22 47.61 36.15
N ALA A 89 -61.51 47.76 35.86
CA ALA A 89 -62.02 48.01 34.53
C ALA A 89 -61.49 49.31 33.86
N ALA A 90 -61.05 50.28 34.67
CA ALA A 90 -60.47 51.56 34.20
C ALA A 90 -58.92 51.44 34.03
N GLY A 91 -58.31 50.26 34.35
CA GLY A 91 -56.88 50.06 34.32
C GLY A 91 -56.15 50.59 35.56
N MET A 92 -56.89 50.93 36.63
CA MET A 92 -56.27 51.35 37.90
C MET A 92 -55.83 50.13 38.68
N GLN A 93 -54.64 50.21 39.28
CA GLN A 93 -54.00 49.15 40.06
C GLN A 93 -54.72 48.93 41.40
N LEU A 94 -55.19 47.76 41.61
CA LEU A 94 -55.87 47.32 42.85
C LEU A 94 -54.93 46.61 43.80
N VAL A 95 -54.11 45.69 43.25
CA VAL A 95 -53.14 44.91 43.97
C VAL A 95 -51.84 44.85 43.16
N GLU A 96 -50.71 44.99 43.81
CA GLU A 96 -49.40 44.86 43.23
C GLU A 96 -48.53 43.98 44.10
N HIS A 97 -47.83 43.04 43.43
CA HIS A 97 -46.71 42.33 44.01
C HIS A 97 -45.56 42.36 42.98
N ASN A 98 -44.61 43.25 43.16
CA ASN A 98 -43.54 43.51 42.22
C ASN A 98 -42.21 43.70 42.95
N THR A 99 -41.67 42.60 43.48
CA THR A 99 -40.44 42.65 44.30
C THR A 99 -39.18 43.01 43.54
N GLN A 100 -39.18 42.90 42.20
CA GLN A 100 -37.99 43.20 41.35
C GLN A 100 -38.22 44.37 40.40
N GLY A 101 -39.29 45.10 40.50
CA GLY A 101 -39.57 46.24 39.61
C GLY A 101 -39.80 45.82 38.15
N ILE A 102 -40.37 44.63 37.94
CA ILE A 102 -40.67 44.08 36.60
C ILE A 102 -41.77 44.90 35.93
N ALA A 103 -42.69 45.37 36.71
CA ALA A 103 -43.87 46.13 36.27
C ALA A 103 -43.64 47.66 36.20
N ASP A 104 -42.44 48.19 36.55
CA ASP A 104 -42.16 49.62 36.58
C ASP A 104 -42.36 50.37 35.22
N ALA A 105 -42.70 49.64 34.17
CA ALA A 105 -42.92 50.20 32.85
C ALA A 105 -44.32 49.92 32.30
N GLY A 106 -45.23 49.43 33.12
CA GLY A 106 -46.53 48.99 32.64
C GLY A 106 -46.45 47.78 31.69
N PHE A 107 -47.50 46.98 31.69
CA PHE A 107 -47.59 45.91 30.68
C PHE A 107 -47.66 46.54 29.30
N PRO A 108 -46.89 46.08 28.32
CA PRO A 108 -46.96 46.63 26.96
C PRO A 108 -48.38 46.46 26.46
N GLN A 109 -48.90 47.51 25.85
CA GLN A 109 -50.27 47.49 25.30
C GLN A 109 -50.53 46.28 24.40
N ALA A 110 -49.49 45.78 23.72
CA ALA A 110 -49.55 44.57 22.94
C ALA A 110 -49.85 43.30 23.75
N ALA A 111 -49.39 43.18 25.01
CA ALA A 111 -49.70 42.05 25.89
C ALA A 111 -51.10 42.19 26.49
N LEU A 112 -51.51 43.39 26.83
CA LEU A 112 -52.88 43.68 27.25
C LEU A 112 -53.89 43.47 26.13
N ALA A 113 -53.54 43.74 24.87
CA ALA A 113 -54.41 43.49 23.71
C ALA A 113 -54.66 41.98 23.48
N ARG A 114 -53.82 41.09 24.03
CA ARG A 114 -53.99 39.61 24.03
C ARG A 114 -54.55 39.07 25.32
N ARG A 115 -55.17 39.90 26.15
CA ARG A 115 -55.79 39.46 27.40
C ARG A 115 -56.89 38.44 27.13
N LEU A 116 -56.92 37.43 27.96
CA LEU A 116 -57.90 36.33 27.90
C LEU A 116 -59.16 36.71 28.64
N GLY A 117 -60.33 36.53 28.04
CA GLY A 117 -61.59 36.74 28.70
C GLY A 117 -61.79 35.82 29.90
N SER A 118 -62.68 36.21 30.85
CA SER A 118 -62.91 35.54 32.14
C SER A 118 -63.33 34.09 32.03
N THR A 119 -63.85 33.64 30.88
CA THR A 119 -64.30 32.25 30.62
C THR A 119 -63.33 31.48 29.72
N GLN A 120 -62.35 32.13 29.09
CA GLN A 120 -61.42 31.46 28.23
C GLN A 120 -60.43 30.58 28.99
N ARG A 121 -60.09 29.41 28.41
CA ARG A 121 -59.13 28.52 29.01
C ARG A 121 -57.71 29.08 28.82
N ILE A 122 -56.99 29.25 29.91
CA ILE A 122 -55.60 29.67 29.90
C ILE A 122 -54.70 28.51 29.52
N THR A 123 -53.80 28.68 28.52
CA THR A 123 -52.85 27.66 28.05
C THR A 123 -51.45 28.25 28.00
N GLU A 124 -50.42 27.43 27.86
CA GLU A 124 -49.02 27.85 27.71
C GLU A 124 -48.80 28.67 26.46
N GLY A 125 -49.58 28.47 25.37
CA GLY A 125 -49.53 29.25 24.16
C GLY A 125 -49.98 30.70 24.29
N ASP A 126 -50.61 31.07 25.40
CA ASP A 126 -51.10 32.39 25.70
C ASP A 126 -50.07 33.28 26.40
N VAL A 127 -48.92 32.68 26.82
CA VAL A 127 -47.80 33.38 27.44
C VAL A 127 -47.05 34.16 26.39
N VAL A 128 -46.92 35.48 26.60
CA VAL A 128 -46.23 36.42 25.69
C VAL A 128 -44.87 36.78 26.27
N GLU A 129 -43.88 36.92 25.37
CA GLU A 129 -42.54 37.37 25.72
C GLU A 129 -42.35 38.82 25.28
N TRP A 130 -41.79 39.68 26.13
CA TRP A 130 -41.45 41.05 25.83
C TRP A 130 -40.19 41.51 26.60
N ARG A 131 -39.73 42.70 26.29
CA ARG A 131 -38.69 43.37 27.10
C ARG A 131 -39.30 44.53 27.83
N ASN A 132 -39.01 44.67 29.13
CA ASN A 132 -39.44 45.83 29.92
C ASN A 132 -38.60 47.09 29.48
N ALA A 133 -38.92 48.28 30.04
CA ALA A 133 -38.21 49.52 29.74
C ALA A 133 -36.71 49.48 30.09
N ARG A 134 -36.27 48.59 30.97
CA ARG A 134 -34.85 48.34 31.32
C ARG A 134 -34.18 47.33 30.40
N GLY A 135 -34.88 46.83 29.37
CA GLY A 135 -34.37 45.81 28.45
C GLY A 135 -34.36 44.41 29.00
N VAL A 136 -34.93 44.19 30.18
CA VAL A 136 -35.03 42.86 30.83
C VAL A 136 -36.01 41.98 30.07
N PRO A 137 -35.69 40.74 29.76
CA PRO A 137 -36.61 39.82 29.12
C PRO A 137 -37.67 39.34 30.15
N VAL A 138 -38.91 39.46 29.80
CA VAL A 138 -40.05 39.14 30.65
C VAL A 138 -41.01 38.24 29.87
N ARG A 139 -41.57 37.24 30.56
CA ARG A 139 -42.65 36.40 30.04
C ARG A 139 -43.86 36.54 30.96
N GLY A 140 -45.04 36.55 30.39
CA GLY A 140 -46.26 36.70 31.22
C GLY A 140 -47.52 36.61 30.39
N LEU A 141 -48.64 36.70 31.08
CA LEU A 141 -49.99 36.74 30.47
C LEU A 141 -50.91 37.65 31.27
N ALA A 142 -51.96 38.16 30.58
CA ALA A 142 -53.05 38.89 31.17
C ALA A 142 -54.37 38.11 31.01
N THR A 143 -55.16 38.06 32.04
CA THR A 143 -56.45 37.37 32.01
C THR A 143 -57.50 38.17 32.80
N ASP A 144 -58.71 38.20 32.29
CA ASP A 144 -59.83 38.82 33.00
C ASP A 144 -60.46 37.81 33.99
N ALA A 145 -60.94 38.32 35.10
CA ALA A 145 -61.81 37.63 36.04
C ALA A 145 -63.05 38.49 36.28
N ALA A 146 -64.21 37.84 36.31
CA ALA A 146 -65.46 38.53 36.72
C ALA A 146 -65.69 38.23 38.23
N LEU A 147 -65.79 39.31 39.00
CA LEU A 147 -66.16 39.21 40.41
C LEU A 147 -67.61 38.75 40.53
N THR A 148 -68.05 38.38 41.72
CA THR A 148 -69.42 37.88 41.94
C THR A 148 -70.51 38.94 41.70
N ASP A 149 -70.16 40.25 41.79
CA ASP A 149 -71.03 41.39 41.43
C ASP A 149 -71.02 41.68 39.87
N GLY A 150 -70.29 40.91 39.10
CA GLY A 150 -70.19 41.07 37.69
C GLY A 150 -69.07 42.04 37.25
N THR A 151 -68.35 42.69 38.14
CA THR A 151 -67.28 43.66 37.82
C THR A 151 -66.05 42.93 37.27
N PRO A 152 -65.54 43.29 36.08
CA PRO A 152 -64.35 42.68 35.52
C PRO A 152 -63.09 43.27 36.18
N VAL A 153 -62.13 42.38 36.51
CA VAL A 153 -60.80 42.74 36.92
C VAL A 153 -59.80 42.03 36.01
N THR A 154 -58.68 42.70 35.67
CA THR A 154 -57.62 42.10 34.85
C THR A 154 -56.45 41.69 35.74
N ILE A 155 -56.12 40.43 35.71
CA ILE A 155 -54.99 39.86 36.42
C ILE A 155 -53.83 39.68 35.44
N VAL A 156 -52.69 40.23 35.82
CA VAL A 156 -51.46 40.17 35.04
C VAL A 156 -50.41 39.45 35.86
N ILE A 157 -49.82 38.41 35.28
CA ILE A 157 -48.72 37.69 35.89
C ILE A 157 -47.53 37.69 34.93
N ALA A 158 -46.38 38.13 35.44
CA ALA A 158 -45.14 38.22 34.69
C ALA A 158 -43.96 37.65 35.45
N ARG A 159 -43.01 37.10 34.73
CA ARG A 159 -41.77 36.57 35.24
C ARG A 159 -40.55 37.21 34.58
N ASP A 160 -39.61 37.63 35.43
CA ASP A 160 -38.28 38.05 34.98
C ASP A 160 -37.47 36.84 34.54
N MET A 161 -36.99 36.90 33.28
CA MET A 161 -36.21 35.80 32.70
C MET A 161 -34.69 36.03 32.81
N THR A 162 -34.25 37.08 33.51
CA THR A 162 -32.80 37.47 33.54
C THR A 162 -31.93 36.34 34.08
N ASP A 163 -32.34 35.68 35.20
CA ASP A 163 -31.56 34.65 35.80
C ASP A 163 -31.51 33.36 34.93
N ARG A 164 -32.63 33.10 34.23
CA ARG A 164 -32.66 31.96 33.26
C ARG A 164 -31.77 32.19 32.06
N TRP A 165 -31.74 33.41 31.55
CA TRP A 165 -30.85 33.76 30.45
C TRP A 165 -29.39 33.75 30.85
N ARG A 166 -29.05 34.28 32.05
CA ARG A 166 -27.68 34.16 32.60
C ARG A 166 -27.25 32.71 32.77
N LEU A 167 -28.14 31.86 33.25
CA LEU A 167 -27.89 30.42 33.37
C LEU A 167 -27.54 29.81 32.00
N LEU A 168 -28.36 30.08 30.99
CA LEU A 168 -28.13 29.55 29.62
C LEU A 168 -26.81 30.08 29.01
N ASP A 169 -26.48 31.35 29.27
CA ASP A 169 -25.23 31.95 28.81
C ASP A 169 -24.01 31.30 29.47
N HIS A 170 -24.05 31.03 30.77
CA HIS A 170 -22.99 30.30 31.46
C HIS A 170 -22.86 28.85 30.97
N TYR A 171 -23.96 28.17 30.64
CA TYR A 171 -23.90 26.87 30.00
C TYR A 171 -23.28 26.94 28.62
N ARG A 172 -23.61 27.95 27.83
CA ARG A 172 -23.03 28.15 26.50
C ARG A 172 -21.51 28.39 26.56
N GLU A 173 -21.06 29.25 27.49
CA GLU A 173 -19.63 29.51 27.70
C GLU A 173 -18.87 28.24 28.09
N ARG A 174 -19.40 27.48 29.04
CA ARG A 174 -18.81 26.19 29.46
C ARG A 174 -18.77 25.18 28.29
N LEU A 175 -19.82 25.13 27.51
CA LEU A 175 -19.90 24.25 26.35
C LEU A 175 -18.81 24.56 25.32
N TYR A 176 -18.58 25.85 25.03
CA TYR A 176 -17.48 26.26 24.15
C TYR A 176 -16.11 25.94 24.76
N ALA A 177 -15.90 26.18 26.04
CA ALA A 177 -14.65 25.88 26.71
C ALA A 177 -14.33 24.37 26.68
N PHE A 178 -15.29 23.52 27.04
CA PHE A 178 -15.14 22.06 26.99
C PHE A 178 -14.99 21.53 25.54
N GLY A 179 -15.74 22.09 24.59
CA GLY A 179 -15.61 21.76 23.18
C GLY A 179 -14.21 22.05 22.63
N PHE A 180 -13.67 23.23 22.96
CA PHE A 180 -12.30 23.60 22.56
C PHE A 180 -11.23 22.72 23.25
N ALA A 181 -11.38 22.48 24.54
CA ALA A 181 -10.45 21.58 25.28
C ALA A 181 -10.49 20.14 24.73
N GLY A 182 -11.70 19.63 24.42
CA GLY A 182 -11.87 18.31 23.82
C GLY A 182 -11.25 18.22 22.42
N MET A 183 -11.42 19.26 21.60
CA MET A 183 -10.80 19.34 20.28
C MET A 183 -9.26 19.34 20.36
N LEU A 184 -8.70 20.15 21.29
CA LEU A 184 -7.25 20.22 21.50
C LEU A 184 -6.69 18.87 21.96
N LEU A 185 -7.36 18.23 22.91
CA LEU A 185 -6.98 16.91 23.40
C LEU A 185 -7.01 15.86 22.26
N ALA A 186 -8.10 15.84 21.49
CA ALA A 186 -8.24 14.94 20.35
C ALA A 186 -7.13 15.16 19.29
N PHE A 187 -6.78 16.41 19.03
CA PHE A 187 -5.68 16.75 18.12
C PHE A 187 -4.34 16.21 18.63
N VAL A 188 -4.00 16.49 19.90
CA VAL A 188 -2.73 16.04 20.49
C VAL A 188 -2.65 14.52 20.54
N MET A 189 -3.69 13.85 21.01
CA MET A 189 -3.75 12.39 21.09
C MET A 189 -3.65 11.74 19.70
N SER A 190 -4.37 12.25 18.73
CA SER A 190 -4.30 11.76 17.35
C SER A 190 -2.90 11.99 16.75
N TRP A 191 -2.31 13.15 16.97
CA TRP A 191 -0.95 13.44 16.48
C TRP A 191 0.09 12.50 17.08
N LEU A 192 0.04 12.23 18.38
CA LEU A 192 0.94 11.29 19.06
C LEU A 192 0.75 9.87 18.54
N LEU A 193 -0.51 9.40 18.45
CA LEU A 193 -0.84 8.05 17.99
C LEU A 193 -0.37 7.82 16.54
N VAL A 194 -0.68 8.74 15.63
CA VAL A 194 -0.28 8.61 14.23
C VAL A 194 1.23 8.70 14.06
N ARG A 195 1.89 9.57 14.84
CA ARG A 195 3.35 9.69 14.82
C ARG A 195 4.03 8.39 15.24
N GLU A 196 3.56 7.73 16.29
CA GLU A 196 4.11 6.47 16.78
C GLU A 196 3.78 5.31 15.83
N SER A 197 2.55 5.22 15.33
CA SER A 197 2.14 4.18 14.37
C SER A 197 2.89 4.23 13.04
N LEU A 198 3.34 5.41 12.61
CA LEU A 198 4.12 5.58 11.36
C LEU A 198 5.64 5.51 11.58
N ARG A 199 6.11 5.36 12.81
CA ARG A 199 7.54 5.26 13.12
C ARG A 199 8.20 4.07 12.43
N PRO A 200 7.66 2.83 12.48
CA PRO A 200 8.26 1.67 11.83
C PRO A 200 8.39 1.85 10.30
N LEU A 201 7.39 2.48 9.68
CA LEU A 201 7.43 2.77 8.23
C LEU A 201 8.56 3.73 7.86
N ARG A 202 8.82 4.75 8.69
CA ARG A 202 9.94 5.67 8.47
C ARG A 202 11.29 4.98 8.66
N GLU A 203 11.40 4.10 9.63
CA GLU A 203 12.60 3.30 9.86
C GLU A 203 12.87 2.35 8.68
N MET A 204 11.81 1.70 8.12
CA MET A 204 11.94 0.92 6.90
C MET A 204 12.46 1.75 5.73
N ALA A 205 11.84 2.90 5.48
CA ALA A 205 12.24 3.78 4.39
C ALA A 205 13.69 4.27 4.54
N ALA A 206 14.10 4.61 5.76
CA ALA A 206 15.47 5.03 6.05
C ALA A 206 16.47 3.90 5.83
N ARG A 207 16.18 2.67 6.29
CA ARG A 207 17.04 1.49 6.06
C ARG A 207 17.10 1.11 4.58
N ALA A 208 15.96 1.11 3.88
CA ALA A 208 15.93 0.85 2.44
C ALA A 208 16.75 1.88 1.64
N ALA A 209 16.76 3.14 2.05
CA ALA A 209 17.57 4.18 1.41
C ALA A 209 19.09 4.01 1.62
N THR A 210 19.51 3.24 2.62
CA THR A 210 20.93 2.95 2.90
C THR A 210 21.42 1.64 2.30
N VAL A 211 20.54 0.88 1.63
CA VAL A 211 20.92 -0.33 0.93
C VAL A 211 21.82 0.02 -0.26
N THR A 212 23.03 -0.50 -0.25
CA THR A 212 24.01 -0.42 -1.33
C THR A 212 24.30 -1.83 -1.84
N VAL A 213 24.97 -1.93 -2.97
CA VAL A 213 25.35 -3.22 -3.57
C VAL A 213 26.17 -4.07 -2.59
N ASP A 214 27.01 -3.44 -1.80
CA ASP A 214 27.87 -4.13 -0.81
C ASP A 214 27.11 -4.56 0.48
N ARG A 215 25.83 -4.23 0.58
CA ARG A 215 24.97 -4.51 1.75
C ARG A 215 23.62 -5.10 1.38
N LEU A 216 23.54 -5.76 0.23
CA LEU A 216 22.32 -6.45 -0.20
C LEU A 216 22.03 -7.71 0.63
N ASP A 217 23.03 -8.26 1.29
CA ASP A 217 22.96 -9.44 2.17
C ASP A 217 22.36 -9.14 3.55
N THR A 218 22.23 -7.85 3.93
CA THR A 218 21.75 -7.47 5.25
C THR A 218 20.23 -7.32 5.23
N PRO A 219 19.48 -8.21 5.90
CA PRO A 219 18.03 -8.12 5.93
C PRO A 219 17.57 -6.87 6.70
N ILE A 220 16.48 -6.29 6.24
CA ILE A 220 15.80 -5.20 6.95
C ILE A 220 14.99 -5.83 8.07
N GLU A 221 15.44 -5.67 9.31
CA GLU A 221 14.74 -6.11 10.51
C GLU A 221 14.13 -4.90 11.21
N ILE A 222 12.85 -5.00 11.62
CA ILE A 222 12.15 -3.98 12.39
C ILE A 222 11.60 -4.66 13.62
N GLU A 223 12.14 -4.26 14.76
CA GLU A 223 11.63 -4.72 16.05
C GLU A 223 10.20 -4.21 16.25
N HIS A 224 9.29 -5.10 16.65
CA HIS A 224 7.89 -4.79 16.95
C HIS A 224 7.07 -4.22 15.77
N ALA A 225 7.37 -4.65 14.54
CA ALA A 225 6.56 -4.26 13.38
C ALA A 225 5.12 -4.80 13.48
N PRO A 226 4.09 -3.98 13.21
CA PRO A 226 2.72 -4.44 13.04
C PRO A 226 2.62 -5.55 11.97
N SER A 227 1.61 -6.42 12.08
CA SER A 227 1.41 -7.56 11.16
C SER A 227 1.39 -7.16 9.69
N GLU A 228 0.80 -6.02 9.37
CA GLU A 228 0.70 -5.46 8.02
C GLU A 228 2.07 -5.08 7.45
N LEU A 229 2.96 -4.57 8.30
CA LEU A 229 4.32 -4.22 7.91
C LEU A 229 5.25 -5.44 7.84
N GLN A 230 4.98 -6.51 8.59
CA GLN A 230 5.75 -7.76 8.50
C GLN A 230 5.67 -8.37 7.10
N ALA A 231 4.47 -8.40 6.49
CA ALA A 231 4.29 -8.89 5.12
C ALA A 231 5.10 -8.07 4.10
N LEU A 232 5.11 -6.75 4.26
CA LEU A 232 5.88 -5.84 3.40
C LEU A 232 7.39 -6.03 3.59
N THR A 233 7.86 -6.16 4.84
CA THR A 233 9.27 -6.43 5.16
C THR A 233 9.74 -7.74 4.54
N LYS A 234 8.94 -8.80 4.65
CA LYS A 234 9.23 -10.10 4.04
C LYS A 234 9.33 -10.01 2.52
N SER A 235 8.42 -9.30 1.87
CA SER A 235 8.46 -9.09 0.41
C SER A 235 9.68 -8.28 -0.03
N LEU A 236 10.05 -7.26 0.75
CA LEU A 236 11.22 -6.43 0.47
C LEU A 236 12.51 -7.23 0.64
N ASN A 237 12.66 -8.01 1.72
CA ASN A 237 13.81 -8.89 1.92
C ASN A 237 13.93 -9.94 0.82
N ALA A 238 12.82 -10.57 0.41
CA ALA A 238 12.83 -11.51 -0.72
C ALA A 238 13.22 -10.84 -2.06
N MET A 239 12.98 -9.56 -2.24
CA MET A 239 13.47 -8.79 -3.39
C MET A 239 14.98 -8.53 -3.26
N LEU A 240 15.47 -8.14 -2.08
CA LEU A 240 16.90 -7.93 -1.82
C LEU A 240 17.70 -9.23 -2.02
N ASP A 241 17.21 -10.37 -1.54
CA ASP A 241 17.83 -11.67 -1.73
C ASP A 241 17.98 -12.03 -3.22
N ARG A 242 16.94 -11.75 -4.01
CA ARG A 242 16.99 -11.97 -5.47
C ARG A 242 17.98 -11.05 -6.16
N LEU A 243 18.07 -9.79 -5.73
CA LEU A 243 19.04 -8.82 -6.26
C LEU A 243 20.46 -9.23 -5.87
N HIS A 244 20.68 -9.62 -4.61
CA HIS A 244 21.98 -10.10 -4.13
C HIS A 244 22.46 -11.31 -4.92
N GLY A 245 21.64 -12.36 -5.02
CA GLY A 245 21.97 -13.54 -5.80
C GLY A 245 22.19 -13.27 -7.31
N GLY A 246 21.50 -12.27 -7.87
CA GLY A 246 21.73 -11.79 -9.22
C GLY A 246 23.08 -11.11 -9.38
N PHE A 247 23.44 -10.26 -8.44
CA PHE A 247 24.70 -9.53 -8.42
C PHE A 247 25.91 -10.44 -8.19
N GLU A 248 25.81 -11.40 -7.26
CA GLU A 248 26.85 -12.40 -7.06
C GLU A 248 27.13 -13.23 -8.32
N ARG A 249 26.07 -13.72 -8.99
CA ARG A 249 26.22 -14.43 -10.26
C ARG A 249 26.88 -13.56 -11.34
N MET A 250 26.53 -12.29 -11.43
CA MET A 250 27.12 -11.35 -12.38
C MET A 250 28.59 -11.07 -12.06
N SER A 251 28.94 -10.92 -10.78
CA SER A 251 30.32 -10.70 -10.32
C SER A 251 31.19 -11.91 -10.63
N GLN A 252 30.71 -13.12 -10.28
CA GLN A 252 31.41 -14.37 -10.60
C GLN A 252 31.62 -14.53 -12.11
N TYR A 253 30.56 -14.29 -12.89
CA TYR A 253 30.63 -14.33 -14.36
C TYR A 253 31.69 -13.39 -14.93
N THR A 254 31.77 -12.16 -14.41
CA THR A 254 32.77 -11.17 -14.88
C THR A 254 34.19 -11.59 -14.50
N ALA A 255 34.37 -12.17 -13.31
CA ALA A 255 35.67 -12.66 -12.86
C ALA A 255 36.16 -13.86 -13.71
N ASP A 256 35.27 -14.83 -13.96
CA ASP A 256 35.58 -16.01 -14.78
C ASP A 256 35.88 -15.63 -16.20
N LEU A 257 35.11 -14.72 -16.79
CA LEU A 257 35.35 -14.17 -18.14
C LEU A 257 36.74 -13.48 -18.25
N ALA A 258 37.04 -12.64 -17.24
CA ALA A 258 38.35 -11.94 -17.24
C ALA A 258 39.52 -12.92 -17.13
N HIS A 259 39.35 -13.99 -16.36
CA HIS A 259 40.34 -15.03 -16.21
C HIS A 259 40.57 -15.78 -17.55
N ASP A 260 39.49 -16.25 -18.16
CA ASP A 260 39.56 -17.03 -19.42
C ASP A 260 40.01 -16.21 -20.63
N MET A 261 39.79 -14.88 -20.64
CA MET A 261 40.32 -14.00 -21.66
C MET A 261 41.81 -13.68 -21.47
N ARG A 262 42.31 -13.65 -20.23
CA ARG A 262 43.69 -13.32 -19.91
C ARG A 262 44.66 -14.38 -20.48
N THR A 263 44.29 -15.65 -20.46
CA THR A 263 45.13 -16.77 -20.89
C THR A 263 45.46 -16.68 -22.40
N PRO A 264 44.49 -16.63 -23.33
CA PRO A 264 44.79 -16.51 -24.77
C PRO A 264 45.51 -15.21 -25.13
N LEU A 265 45.14 -14.09 -24.48
CA LEU A 265 45.84 -12.84 -24.66
C LEU A 265 47.32 -12.93 -24.21
N GLY A 266 47.56 -13.61 -23.08
CA GLY A 266 48.93 -13.88 -22.60
C GLY A 266 49.72 -14.75 -23.52
N ASN A 267 49.10 -15.79 -24.11
CA ASN A 267 49.73 -16.66 -25.11
C ASN A 267 50.10 -15.91 -26.38
N LEU A 268 49.16 -15.14 -26.95
CA LEU A 268 49.37 -14.29 -28.12
C LEU A 268 50.54 -13.33 -27.89
N ARG A 269 50.53 -12.64 -26.76
CA ARG A 269 51.57 -11.68 -26.41
C ARG A 269 52.93 -12.38 -26.23
N GLY A 270 52.98 -13.46 -25.42
CA GLY A 270 54.21 -14.18 -25.14
C GLY A 270 54.81 -14.81 -26.37
N ALA A 271 54.01 -15.43 -27.25
CA ALA A 271 54.46 -16.00 -28.50
C ALA A 271 55.03 -14.91 -29.43
N THR A 272 54.36 -13.75 -29.50
CA THR A 272 54.84 -12.60 -30.30
C THR A 272 56.14 -11.99 -29.73
N GLU A 273 56.21 -11.80 -28.40
CA GLU A 273 57.42 -11.29 -27.72
C GLU A 273 58.62 -12.21 -27.96
N VAL A 274 58.42 -13.53 -27.82
CA VAL A 274 59.46 -14.54 -28.07
C VAL A 274 59.91 -14.55 -29.57
N ALA A 275 58.98 -14.31 -30.51
CA ALA A 275 59.31 -14.24 -31.92
C ALA A 275 60.16 -13.00 -32.27
N LEU A 276 60.00 -11.90 -31.55
CA LEU A 276 60.76 -10.67 -31.73
C LEU A 276 62.17 -10.70 -31.11
N THR A 277 62.48 -11.68 -30.28
CA THR A 277 63.82 -11.74 -29.61
C THR A 277 64.96 -12.14 -30.55
N ARG A 278 64.67 -12.84 -31.64
CA ARG A 278 65.65 -13.27 -32.63
C ARG A 278 65.03 -13.42 -34.02
N ALA A 279 65.85 -13.28 -35.07
CA ALA A 279 65.44 -13.59 -36.46
C ALA A 279 65.05 -15.10 -36.55
N ARG A 280 63.97 -15.37 -37.27
CA ARG A 280 63.43 -16.72 -37.49
C ARG A 280 63.29 -16.99 -38.97
N SER A 281 63.11 -18.25 -39.33
CA SER A 281 62.77 -18.63 -40.68
C SER A 281 61.34 -18.21 -41.05
N THR A 282 61.04 -18.07 -42.33
CA THR A 282 59.74 -17.76 -42.87
C THR A 282 58.70 -18.76 -42.34
N ALA A 283 59.04 -20.05 -42.37
CA ALA A 283 58.13 -21.14 -41.84
C ALA A 283 57.85 -21.01 -40.37
N GLU A 284 58.83 -20.57 -39.54
CA GLU A 284 58.59 -20.33 -38.10
C GLU A 284 57.66 -19.12 -37.87
N TYR A 285 57.76 -18.06 -38.72
CA TYR A 285 56.81 -16.93 -38.62
C TYR A 285 55.41 -17.31 -39.10
N GLU A 286 55.29 -18.10 -40.17
CA GLU A 286 53.99 -18.60 -40.65
C GLU A 286 53.31 -19.43 -39.60
N ALA A 287 53.99 -20.41 -38.98
CA ALA A 287 53.42 -21.23 -37.88
C ALA A 287 53.01 -20.38 -36.67
N LEU A 288 53.76 -19.33 -36.34
CA LEU A 288 53.40 -18.39 -35.29
C LEU A 288 52.13 -17.62 -35.65
N LEU A 289 52.01 -17.10 -36.87
CA LEU A 289 50.87 -16.35 -37.33
C LEU A 289 49.61 -17.22 -37.38
N GLU A 290 49.74 -18.48 -37.83
CA GLU A 290 48.67 -19.47 -37.79
C GLU A 290 48.19 -19.72 -36.34
N SER A 291 49.13 -19.96 -35.40
CA SER A 291 48.80 -20.14 -34.00
C SER A 291 48.13 -18.90 -33.37
N ASN A 292 48.59 -17.70 -33.71
CA ASN A 292 47.98 -16.46 -33.25
C ASN A 292 46.57 -16.26 -33.84
N LEU A 293 46.35 -16.66 -35.10
CA LEU A 293 45.04 -16.60 -35.74
C LEU A 293 44.06 -17.54 -35.06
N GLU A 294 44.48 -18.77 -34.73
CA GLU A 294 43.67 -19.74 -33.97
C GLU A 294 43.24 -19.20 -32.60
N GLU A 295 44.15 -18.51 -31.88
CA GLU A 295 43.81 -17.88 -30.59
C GLU A 295 42.87 -16.68 -30.73
N CYS A 296 42.99 -15.89 -31.80
CA CYS A 296 42.04 -14.81 -32.13
C CYS A 296 40.63 -15.37 -32.43
N ASP A 297 40.53 -16.44 -33.22
CA ASP A 297 39.27 -17.11 -33.53
C ASP A 297 38.63 -17.71 -32.28
N ARG A 298 39.44 -18.23 -31.39
CA ARG A 298 38.98 -18.73 -30.06
C ARG A 298 38.41 -17.61 -29.23
N LEU A 299 39.06 -16.46 -29.11
CA LEU A 299 38.57 -15.28 -28.41
C LEU A 299 37.27 -14.78 -29.04
N SER A 300 37.20 -14.74 -30.38
CA SER A 300 35.97 -14.33 -31.08
C SER A 300 34.78 -15.22 -30.74
N ARG A 301 34.96 -16.55 -30.80
CA ARG A 301 33.92 -17.53 -30.41
C ARG A 301 33.52 -17.41 -28.95
N MET A 302 34.46 -17.11 -28.04
CA MET A 302 34.18 -16.86 -26.64
C MET A 302 33.28 -15.62 -26.47
N ILE A 303 33.64 -14.49 -27.12
CA ILE A 303 32.87 -13.23 -27.08
C ILE A 303 31.47 -13.46 -27.63
N GLU A 304 31.30 -14.14 -28.76
CA GLU A 304 29.99 -14.49 -29.33
C GLU A 304 29.15 -15.34 -28.39
N SER A 305 29.78 -16.29 -27.67
CA SER A 305 29.12 -17.14 -26.69
C SER A 305 28.64 -16.34 -25.51
N VAL A 306 29.45 -15.40 -25.01
CA VAL A 306 29.09 -14.48 -23.90
C VAL A 306 27.96 -13.55 -24.30
N ILE A 307 28.04 -12.92 -25.49
CA ILE A 307 26.98 -12.03 -26.01
C ILE A 307 25.67 -12.81 -26.18
N PHE A 308 25.73 -14.04 -26.66
CA PHE A 308 24.55 -14.89 -26.79
C PHE A 308 23.92 -15.18 -25.42
N LEU A 309 24.70 -15.63 -24.44
CA LEU A 309 24.20 -15.93 -23.11
C LEU A 309 23.56 -14.70 -22.45
N ALA A 310 24.20 -13.55 -22.59
CA ALA A 310 23.67 -12.30 -22.05
C ALA A 310 22.34 -11.88 -22.72
N ARG A 311 22.22 -12.05 -24.05
CA ARG A 311 21.00 -11.75 -24.79
C ARG A 311 19.88 -12.75 -24.49
N ALA A 312 20.21 -14.03 -24.34
CA ALA A 312 19.27 -15.11 -24.08
C ALA A 312 18.61 -15.01 -22.69
N GLU A 313 19.24 -14.33 -21.73
CA GLU A 313 18.67 -14.03 -20.42
C GLU A 313 17.69 -12.86 -20.44
N HIS A 314 17.68 -12.08 -21.52
CA HIS A 314 16.78 -10.92 -21.59
C HIS A 314 15.33 -11.37 -21.85
N PRO A 315 14.33 -10.87 -21.10
CA PRO A 315 12.93 -11.28 -21.24
C PRO A 315 12.34 -11.05 -22.64
N GLN A 316 12.95 -10.18 -23.44
CA GLN A 316 12.53 -9.87 -24.82
C GLN A 316 13.24 -10.71 -25.89
N PHE A 317 14.04 -11.71 -25.48
CA PHE A 317 14.65 -12.61 -26.46
C PHE A 317 13.57 -13.47 -27.13
N MET A 318 13.37 -13.24 -28.41
CA MET A 318 12.34 -13.95 -29.19
C MET A 318 12.97 -15.12 -29.94
N THR A 319 12.36 -16.30 -29.82
CA THR A 319 12.69 -17.49 -30.60
C THR A 319 11.72 -17.61 -31.76
N THR A 320 12.22 -17.96 -32.95
CA THR A 320 11.40 -18.22 -34.13
C THR A 320 11.16 -19.72 -34.26
N LEU A 321 10.10 -20.19 -33.59
CA LEU A 321 9.76 -21.62 -33.59
C LEU A 321 9.17 -22.05 -34.93
N ALA A 322 9.76 -23.06 -35.55
CA ALA A 322 9.29 -23.70 -36.76
C ALA A 322 9.27 -25.22 -36.60
N GLU A 323 8.37 -25.89 -37.30
CA GLU A 323 8.40 -27.36 -37.40
C GLU A 323 9.33 -27.81 -38.52
N PHE A 324 10.21 -28.74 -38.22
CA PHE A 324 11.13 -29.33 -39.18
C PHE A 324 11.42 -30.81 -38.86
N ASP A 325 11.99 -31.48 -39.81
CA ASP A 325 12.47 -32.85 -39.67
C ASP A 325 13.81 -32.84 -38.91
N ALA A 326 13.83 -33.46 -37.74
CA ALA A 326 15.01 -33.47 -36.87
C ALA A 326 16.12 -34.36 -37.41
N GLU A 327 15.81 -35.51 -38.07
CA GLU A 327 16.77 -36.38 -38.69
C GLU A 327 17.55 -35.61 -39.82
N GLN A 328 16.81 -34.92 -40.70
CA GLN A 328 17.40 -34.11 -41.76
C GLN A 328 18.28 -32.98 -41.20
N ALA A 329 17.83 -32.34 -40.12
CA ALA A 329 18.61 -31.28 -39.48
C ALA A 329 19.92 -31.81 -38.85
N LEU A 330 19.85 -32.99 -38.19
CA LEU A 330 21.04 -33.67 -37.66
C LEU A 330 22.01 -34.09 -38.76
N ALA A 331 21.51 -34.63 -39.89
CA ALA A 331 22.33 -35.00 -41.04
C ALA A 331 23.07 -33.77 -41.59
N GLN A 332 22.42 -32.61 -41.76
CA GLN A 332 23.07 -31.37 -42.18
C GLN A 332 24.17 -30.89 -41.23
N ILE A 333 23.97 -31.12 -39.88
CA ILE A 333 24.98 -30.78 -38.91
C ILE A 333 26.15 -31.78 -38.99
N ALA A 334 25.88 -33.08 -39.15
CA ALA A 334 26.92 -34.11 -39.34
C ALA A 334 27.80 -33.80 -40.55
N ASP A 335 27.18 -33.51 -41.71
CA ASP A 335 27.91 -33.13 -42.96
C ASP A 335 28.82 -31.92 -42.75
N TYR A 336 28.36 -30.91 -42.00
CA TYR A 336 29.20 -29.74 -41.69
C TYR A 336 30.43 -30.09 -40.83
N PHE A 337 30.33 -31.10 -39.98
CA PHE A 337 31.44 -31.54 -39.12
C PHE A 337 32.28 -32.68 -39.74
N GLU A 338 31.97 -33.19 -40.94
CA GLU A 338 32.61 -34.35 -41.58
C GLU A 338 34.13 -34.15 -41.70
N GLY A 339 34.58 -32.99 -42.16
CA GLY A 339 36.01 -32.71 -42.26
C GLY A 339 36.76 -32.76 -40.92
N LEU A 340 36.12 -32.22 -39.86
CA LEU A 340 36.67 -32.27 -38.50
C LEU A 340 36.67 -33.72 -37.91
N ALA A 341 35.67 -34.50 -38.26
CA ALA A 341 35.55 -35.90 -37.84
C ALA A 341 36.63 -36.74 -38.55
N ASP A 342 36.86 -36.52 -39.84
CA ASP A 342 37.94 -37.21 -40.61
C ASP A 342 39.33 -36.88 -40.03
N ASP A 343 39.60 -35.64 -39.73
CA ASP A 343 40.88 -35.21 -39.10
C ASP A 343 41.08 -35.85 -37.73
N ALA A 344 39.99 -36.05 -36.99
CA ALA A 344 39.97 -36.74 -35.71
C ALA A 344 39.98 -38.29 -35.87
N SER A 345 39.75 -38.78 -37.08
CA SER A 345 39.52 -40.23 -37.37
C SER A 345 38.34 -40.79 -36.57
N VAL A 346 37.22 -40.06 -36.56
CA VAL A 346 35.97 -40.39 -35.82
C VAL A 346 34.82 -40.49 -36.81
N HIS A 347 33.93 -41.46 -36.66
CA HIS A 347 32.76 -41.60 -37.48
C HIS A 347 31.53 -40.97 -36.83
N ILE A 348 30.71 -40.23 -37.60
CA ILE A 348 29.45 -39.64 -37.14
C ILE A 348 28.31 -40.42 -37.79
N ARG A 349 27.38 -40.90 -36.96
CA ARG A 349 26.18 -41.65 -37.39
C ARG A 349 24.93 -40.95 -36.94
N VAL A 350 23.98 -40.84 -37.84
CA VAL A 350 22.65 -40.25 -37.54
C VAL A 350 21.59 -41.34 -37.60
N GLU A 351 20.73 -41.42 -36.60
CA GLU A 351 19.70 -42.46 -36.48
C GLU A 351 18.36 -41.86 -35.99
N GLY A 352 17.29 -42.59 -36.28
CA GLY A 352 15.94 -42.28 -35.80
C GLY A 352 15.19 -41.34 -36.71
N ARG A 353 13.93 -41.05 -36.35
CA ARG A 353 13.03 -40.13 -37.06
C ARG A 353 12.21 -39.35 -36.05
N GLY A 354 11.93 -38.08 -36.38
CA GLY A 354 11.03 -37.29 -35.55
C GLY A 354 10.88 -35.87 -36.08
N ARG A 355 9.70 -35.28 -35.82
CA ARG A 355 9.46 -33.86 -36.10
C ARG A 355 9.64 -33.03 -34.85
N LEU A 356 10.30 -31.92 -34.98
CA LEU A 356 10.64 -31.02 -33.90
C LEU A 356 10.08 -29.64 -34.16
N ARG A 357 9.50 -29.01 -33.12
CA ARG A 357 9.10 -27.61 -33.12
C ARG A 357 10.11 -26.81 -32.30
N ALA A 358 11.06 -26.17 -32.99
CA ALA A 358 12.13 -25.40 -32.36
C ALA A 358 12.61 -24.25 -33.27
N ASP A 359 13.41 -23.36 -32.70
CA ASP A 359 14.19 -22.42 -33.50
C ASP A 359 15.36 -23.18 -34.16
N LYS A 360 15.36 -23.23 -35.51
CA LYS A 360 16.30 -24.05 -36.29
C LYS A 360 17.75 -23.61 -36.07
N GLU A 361 18.02 -22.31 -35.95
CA GLU A 361 19.37 -21.82 -35.73
C GLU A 361 19.87 -22.10 -34.32
N LEU A 362 19.01 -21.93 -33.32
CA LEU A 362 19.35 -22.31 -31.94
C LEU A 362 19.52 -23.82 -31.79
N PHE A 363 18.68 -24.62 -32.44
CA PHE A 363 18.83 -26.07 -32.50
C PHE A 363 20.20 -26.47 -33.07
N ARG A 364 20.55 -25.92 -34.26
CA ARG A 364 21.85 -26.15 -34.89
C ARG A 364 23.00 -25.78 -33.99
N ARG A 365 22.90 -24.67 -33.25
CA ARG A 365 23.87 -24.21 -32.28
C ARG A 365 24.01 -25.14 -31.09
N ALA A 366 22.88 -25.65 -30.55
CA ALA A 366 22.90 -26.58 -29.42
C ALA A 366 23.57 -27.90 -29.80
N VAL A 367 23.10 -28.51 -30.88
CA VAL A 367 23.65 -29.81 -31.37
C VAL A 367 25.11 -29.64 -31.82
N GLY A 368 25.47 -28.54 -32.48
CA GLY A 368 26.85 -28.25 -32.86
C GLY A 368 27.81 -28.17 -31.67
N ASN A 369 27.35 -27.55 -30.55
CA ASN A 369 28.15 -27.54 -29.32
C ASN A 369 28.32 -28.94 -28.70
N LEU A 370 27.26 -29.77 -28.75
CA LEU A 370 27.34 -31.17 -28.29
C LEU A 370 28.27 -32.00 -29.15
N LEU A 371 28.21 -31.83 -30.50
CA LEU A 371 29.00 -32.57 -31.43
C LEU A 371 30.48 -32.13 -31.37
N ALA A 372 30.79 -30.83 -31.25
CA ALA A 372 32.12 -30.33 -31.00
C ALA A 372 32.74 -30.90 -29.68
N ASN A 373 31.91 -31.03 -28.65
CA ASN A 373 32.29 -31.63 -27.40
C ASN A 373 32.57 -33.14 -27.59
N ALA A 374 31.67 -33.86 -28.26
CA ALA A 374 31.81 -35.30 -28.54
C ALA A 374 33.09 -35.59 -29.37
N LEU A 375 33.37 -34.84 -30.42
CA LEU A 375 34.59 -35.01 -31.24
C LEU A 375 35.88 -34.85 -30.43
N ARG A 376 35.87 -33.96 -29.46
CA ARG A 376 37.02 -33.70 -28.60
C ARG A 376 37.35 -34.85 -27.69
N TYR A 377 36.32 -35.54 -27.14
CA TYR A 377 36.51 -36.58 -26.14
C TYR A 377 36.38 -38.00 -26.69
N THR A 378 36.03 -38.12 -27.96
CA THR A 378 36.03 -39.45 -28.63
C THR A 378 37.43 -39.89 -29.01
N PRO A 379 37.85 -41.11 -28.62
CA PRO A 379 39.14 -41.69 -29.07
C PRO A 379 39.15 -41.88 -30.60
N ARG A 380 40.33 -41.88 -31.19
CA ARG A 380 40.52 -42.18 -32.65
C ARG A 380 39.90 -43.56 -32.97
N GLY A 381 39.18 -43.63 -34.08
CA GLY A 381 38.45 -44.84 -34.50
C GLY A 381 37.12 -45.03 -33.79
N GLY A 382 36.72 -44.08 -32.89
CA GLY A 382 35.44 -44.12 -32.23
C GLY A 382 34.29 -43.66 -33.12
N GLU A 383 33.07 -43.97 -32.67
CA GLU A 383 31.83 -43.54 -33.35
C GLU A 383 31.00 -42.64 -32.46
N ILE A 384 30.54 -41.51 -32.98
CA ILE A 384 29.61 -40.62 -32.35
C ILE A 384 28.22 -40.87 -32.96
N THR A 385 27.25 -41.18 -32.12
CA THR A 385 25.86 -41.43 -32.56
C THR A 385 24.99 -40.26 -32.19
N MET A 386 24.33 -39.65 -33.20
CA MET A 386 23.25 -38.68 -32.99
C MET A 386 21.90 -39.34 -33.29
N SER A 387 20.99 -39.34 -32.36
CA SER A 387 19.72 -40.04 -32.54
C SER A 387 18.51 -39.14 -32.17
N VAL A 388 17.41 -39.41 -32.86
CA VAL A 388 16.11 -38.78 -32.57
C VAL A 388 15.13 -39.87 -32.16
N GLY A 389 14.47 -39.65 -31.04
CA GLY A 389 13.42 -40.53 -30.53
C GLY A 389 12.18 -39.74 -30.17
N GLU A 390 11.01 -40.28 -30.49
CA GLU A 390 9.73 -39.70 -30.06
C GLU A 390 9.15 -40.50 -28.91
N THR A 391 8.74 -39.81 -27.87
CA THR A 391 7.94 -40.35 -26.77
C THR A 391 6.52 -39.79 -26.83
N PRO A 392 5.54 -40.32 -26.11
CA PRO A 392 4.18 -39.74 -26.10
C PRO A 392 4.12 -38.28 -25.67
N ALA A 393 5.10 -37.81 -24.87
CA ALA A 393 5.12 -36.47 -24.26
C ALA A 393 6.18 -35.54 -24.86
N ALA A 394 7.21 -36.05 -25.51
CA ALA A 394 8.38 -35.27 -25.90
C ALA A 394 9.13 -35.87 -27.12
N VAL A 395 9.94 -35.05 -27.76
CA VAL A 395 10.95 -35.50 -28.72
C VAL A 395 12.32 -35.37 -28.07
N GLU A 396 13.07 -36.44 -28.07
CA GLU A 396 14.43 -36.49 -27.52
C GLU A 396 15.48 -36.54 -28.63
N VAL A 397 16.43 -35.62 -28.56
CA VAL A 397 17.63 -35.63 -29.42
C VAL A 397 18.80 -36.00 -28.55
N THR A 398 19.50 -37.08 -28.91
CA THR A 398 20.61 -37.60 -28.12
C THR A 398 21.91 -37.59 -28.93
N VAL A 399 22.98 -37.13 -28.30
CA VAL A 399 24.35 -37.22 -28.82
C VAL A 399 25.14 -38.11 -27.89
N THR A 400 25.63 -39.25 -28.39
CA THR A 400 26.37 -40.24 -27.63
C THR A 400 27.78 -40.36 -28.18
N ASN A 401 28.77 -40.36 -27.30
CA ASN A 401 30.15 -40.55 -27.65
C ASN A 401 30.87 -41.51 -26.68
N PRO A 402 31.75 -42.41 -27.15
CA PRO A 402 32.60 -43.19 -26.28
C PRO A 402 33.65 -42.27 -25.63
N GLY A 403 34.04 -42.63 -24.40
CA GLY A 403 35.06 -41.88 -23.65
C GLY A 403 35.11 -42.27 -22.19
N ALA A 404 35.97 -41.62 -21.43
CA ALA A 404 36.06 -41.86 -19.99
C ALA A 404 34.75 -41.41 -19.30
N PRO A 405 34.24 -42.18 -18.34
CA PRO A 405 33.01 -41.83 -17.65
C PRO A 405 33.18 -40.58 -16.83
N ILE A 406 32.12 -39.78 -16.80
CA ILE A 406 32.00 -38.54 -15.98
C ILE A 406 31.43 -38.97 -14.63
N ASP A 407 32.02 -38.50 -13.52
CA ASP A 407 31.49 -38.73 -12.18
C ASP A 407 30.04 -38.20 -12.07
N ALA A 408 29.18 -39.05 -11.49
CA ALA A 408 27.76 -38.74 -11.30
C ALA A 408 27.51 -37.38 -10.56
N ALA A 409 28.39 -37.03 -9.62
CA ALA A 409 28.34 -35.78 -8.88
C ALA A 409 28.59 -34.54 -9.77
N LEU A 410 29.18 -34.74 -10.95
CA LEU A 410 29.55 -33.67 -11.87
C LEU A 410 28.56 -33.48 -13.04
N LEU A 411 27.67 -34.48 -13.28
CA LEU A 411 26.75 -34.48 -14.44
C LEU A 411 25.81 -33.28 -14.53
N GLU A 412 25.41 -32.73 -13.41
CA GLU A 412 24.63 -31.46 -13.40
C GLU A 412 25.53 -30.22 -13.61
N ARG A 413 26.73 -30.27 -13.02
CA ARG A 413 27.66 -29.14 -13.00
C ARG A 413 28.34 -28.87 -14.35
N ILE A 414 28.46 -29.91 -15.20
CA ILE A 414 29.08 -29.74 -16.55
C ILE A 414 28.29 -28.73 -17.43
N PHE A 415 27.05 -28.43 -17.12
CA PHE A 415 26.24 -27.42 -17.80
C PHE A 415 26.40 -26.00 -17.20
N ASP A 416 27.14 -25.89 -16.09
CA ASP A 416 27.43 -24.58 -15.51
C ASP A 416 28.43 -23.81 -16.37
N ARG A 417 28.33 -22.50 -16.38
CA ARG A 417 29.20 -21.62 -17.19
C ARG A 417 30.63 -21.74 -16.67
N PHE A 418 31.58 -21.80 -17.60
CA PHE A 418 33.03 -21.90 -17.34
C PHE A 418 33.43 -23.18 -16.53
N TYR A 419 32.49 -24.08 -16.28
CA TYR A 419 32.81 -25.32 -15.55
C TYR A 419 33.62 -26.30 -16.43
N ARG A 420 34.64 -26.88 -15.84
CA ARG A 420 35.51 -27.91 -16.46
C ARG A 420 35.80 -29.00 -15.44
N ALA A 421 35.52 -30.27 -15.78
CA ALA A 421 35.68 -31.39 -14.87
C ALA A 421 37.15 -31.69 -14.54
N ASP A 422 38.12 -31.31 -15.39
CA ASP A 422 39.54 -31.50 -15.20
C ASP A 422 40.31 -30.20 -15.37
N ALA A 423 40.66 -29.53 -14.29
CA ALA A 423 41.56 -28.37 -14.28
C ALA A 423 43.06 -28.76 -14.47
N SER A 424 43.40 -30.05 -14.35
CA SER A 424 44.79 -30.56 -14.27
C SER A 424 45.40 -31.00 -15.60
N ARG A 425 44.63 -31.12 -16.69
CA ARG A 425 45.13 -31.50 -18.03
C ARG A 425 45.43 -30.30 -18.90
N HIS A 426 46.45 -29.53 -18.50
CA HIS A 426 47.00 -28.43 -19.31
C HIS A 426 47.81 -28.85 -20.54
N ASN A 427 48.01 -30.19 -20.76
CA ASN A 427 48.90 -30.73 -21.78
C ASN A 427 48.17 -31.65 -22.78
N GLU A 428 47.04 -31.27 -23.36
CA GLU A 428 46.50 -32.03 -24.49
C GLU A 428 46.92 -31.42 -25.81
N PRO A 429 47.54 -32.21 -26.72
CA PRO A 429 48.12 -31.69 -28.00
C PRO A 429 47.11 -31.47 -29.13
N ARG A 430 45.79 -31.49 -28.85
CA ARG A 430 44.76 -31.29 -29.89
C ARG A 430 43.70 -30.28 -29.54
N GLY A 431 43.76 -29.16 -30.23
CA GLY A 431 42.69 -28.16 -30.37
C GLY A 431 42.29 -27.46 -29.05
N GLY A 432 42.72 -26.26 -28.92
CA GLY A 432 42.57 -25.25 -27.85
C GLY A 432 41.52 -25.50 -26.77
N ALA A 433 41.90 -25.30 -25.52
CA ALA A 433 41.03 -25.45 -24.36
C ALA A 433 39.69 -24.73 -24.58
N SER A 434 38.59 -25.49 -24.56
CA SER A 434 37.22 -24.93 -24.61
C SER A 434 36.99 -24.05 -23.39
N ALA A 435 36.36 -22.89 -23.58
CA ALA A 435 36.05 -21.91 -22.51
C ALA A 435 34.97 -22.38 -21.50
N GLY A 436 34.54 -23.65 -21.54
CA GLY A 436 33.50 -24.15 -20.65
C GLY A 436 32.12 -23.51 -20.88
N LEU A 437 31.88 -22.90 -22.03
CA LEU A 437 30.63 -22.22 -22.37
C LEU A 437 29.68 -23.07 -23.22
N GLY A 438 30.17 -24.11 -23.91
CA GLY A 438 29.41 -24.88 -24.90
C GLY A 438 28.17 -25.56 -24.30
N LEU A 439 28.33 -26.29 -23.18
CA LEU A 439 27.21 -26.96 -22.51
C LEU A 439 26.26 -25.98 -21.81
N ALA A 440 26.78 -24.85 -21.30
CA ALA A 440 25.94 -23.77 -20.76
C ALA A 440 25.05 -23.15 -21.85
N ILE A 441 25.56 -22.99 -23.07
CA ILE A 441 24.78 -22.55 -24.24
C ILE A 441 23.67 -23.57 -24.53
N VAL A 442 23.97 -24.87 -24.51
CA VAL A 442 22.98 -25.93 -24.72
C VAL A 442 21.87 -25.83 -23.69
N ARG A 443 22.20 -25.75 -22.41
CA ARG A 443 21.21 -25.60 -21.31
C ARG A 443 20.34 -24.35 -21.48
N THR A 444 20.95 -23.22 -21.85
CA THR A 444 20.24 -21.98 -22.10
C THR A 444 19.28 -22.08 -23.29
N ILE A 445 19.72 -22.67 -24.39
CA ILE A 445 18.88 -22.91 -25.58
C ILE A 445 17.70 -23.80 -25.23
N MET A 446 17.94 -24.89 -24.50
CA MET A 446 16.84 -25.77 -24.08
C MET A 446 15.84 -25.04 -23.17
N GLY A 447 16.32 -24.20 -22.25
CA GLY A 447 15.46 -23.34 -21.42
C GLY A 447 14.59 -22.37 -22.24
N LEU A 448 15.12 -21.78 -23.31
CA LEU A 448 14.37 -20.92 -24.25
C LEU A 448 13.26 -21.67 -24.99
N HIS A 449 13.43 -22.97 -25.18
CA HIS A 449 12.42 -23.85 -25.81
C HIS A 449 11.46 -24.50 -24.80
N GLY A 450 11.57 -24.18 -23.49
CA GLY A 450 10.78 -24.87 -22.45
C GLY A 450 11.12 -26.35 -22.30
N GLY A 451 12.28 -26.76 -22.82
CA GLY A 451 12.81 -28.12 -22.76
C GLY A 451 13.86 -28.31 -21.67
N SER A 452 14.55 -29.44 -21.70
CA SER A 452 15.63 -29.74 -20.77
C SER A 452 16.84 -30.38 -21.46
N ALA A 453 18.05 -30.16 -20.90
CA ALA A 453 19.28 -30.85 -21.27
C ALA A 453 19.76 -31.66 -20.07
N ARG A 454 20.09 -32.93 -20.30
CA ARG A 454 20.68 -33.83 -19.29
C ARG A 454 21.85 -34.63 -19.86
N ALA A 455 22.71 -35.12 -18.98
CA ALA A 455 23.80 -35.98 -19.36
C ALA A 455 23.74 -37.28 -18.54
N GLU A 456 24.08 -38.37 -19.19
CA GLU A 456 24.27 -39.69 -18.58
C GLU A 456 25.64 -40.18 -18.99
N SER A 457 26.37 -40.78 -18.08
CA SER A 457 27.72 -41.30 -18.38
C SER A 457 27.98 -42.59 -17.64
N ASP A 458 28.50 -43.59 -18.37
CA ASP A 458 28.86 -44.88 -17.86
C ASP A 458 30.14 -45.39 -18.51
N ALA A 459 30.50 -46.67 -18.31
CA ALA A 459 31.68 -47.29 -18.90
C ALA A 459 31.64 -47.37 -20.43
N ALA A 460 30.47 -47.29 -21.06
CA ALA A 460 30.32 -47.32 -22.52
C ALA A 460 30.53 -45.91 -23.17
N GLY A 461 30.36 -44.85 -22.39
CA GLY A 461 30.55 -43.46 -22.86
C GLY A 461 29.63 -42.45 -22.20
N THR A 462 29.51 -41.29 -22.83
CA THR A 462 28.66 -40.19 -22.37
C THR A 462 27.55 -39.93 -23.37
N ARG A 463 26.34 -39.71 -22.86
CA ARG A 463 25.15 -39.46 -23.59
C ARG A 463 24.55 -38.11 -23.14
N PHE A 464 24.41 -37.17 -24.08
CA PHE A 464 23.75 -35.90 -23.86
C PHE A 464 22.35 -35.95 -24.47
N ILE A 465 21.34 -35.66 -23.70
CA ILE A 465 19.93 -35.80 -24.09
C ILE A 465 19.25 -34.44 -24.01
N LEU A 466 18.70 -34.00 -25.15
CA LEU A 466 17.90 -32.77 -25.26
C LEU A 466 16.44 -33.16 -25.40
N THR A 467 15.60 -32.74 -24.46
CA THR A 467 14.18 -33.05 -24.45
C THR A 467 13.37 -31.82 -24.85
N PHE A 468 12.67 -31.91 -25.95
CA PHE A 468 11.77 -30.85 -26.45
C PHE A 468 10.31 -31.25 -26.22
N ALA A 469 9.44 -30.26 -25.95
CA ALA A 469 8.02 -30.52 -25.92
C ALA A 469 7.53 -30.99 -27.31
N ARG A 470 6.60 -31.90 -27.34
CA ARG A 470 6.03 -32.40 -28.60
C ARG A 470 5.32 -31.27 -29.35
N PRO A 471 5.43 -31.18 -30.70
CA PRO A 471 4.77 -30.17 -31.52
C PRO A 471 3.24 -30.16 -31.37
#